data_2e4116955a105829baaf8289331a2fdb
#
_entry.id   2e4116955a105829baaf8289331a2fdb
#
_cell.length_a   1.000
_cell.length_b   1.000
_cell.length_c   1.000
_cell.angle_alpha   90.00
_cell.angle_beta   90.00
_cell.angle_gamma   90.00
#
_symmetry.space_group_name_H-M   'P 1'
#
loop_
_entity.id
_entity.type
_entity.pdbx_description
1 polymer ?
#
loop_
_entity_poly.entity_id
_entity_poly.type
_entity_poly.pdbx_seq_one_letter_code
_entity_poly.pdbx_strand_id
1 'polypeptide(L)'
;MEMTKKLMTMLLAMLTLTACEDSKEEPIPEPNVKETTLYLATGFAGYPEFILNLDGDTVYMCEDEESRIHSLVAEDYDWYAVIRKGDGLFNVLKNGNSIHVTGENIRGFTVENGNIYTVQENEMSGKIWLCKDFKRIYEIPNTTYYNTFSVDHGSVVMGVYDEKPCYWYNGEIITIEGLEGGFDWVYGIDKKGDDLLITYQDIPTGKNMYWWKGARYDFESWFTPKCSRIVNGHAYILGKKITQQGVGGVDGVATVVIDGTETIISDAVGSSAEQIIVDGEDAYILIRRGSGSYTEIYKNLEAITLPDVEIPDFYKPYYGDKCSLGKIGIKCFAVVRKQ
;
A
#
# COMPACT_ATOMS: atom_id res chain seq x y z
N MET A 1 23.78 -33.30 65.07
CA MET A 1 23.40 -32.17 64.22
C MET A 1 24.31 -31.98 63.01
N GLU A 2 25.56 -32.47 63.05
CA GLU A 2 26.50 -32.39 61.93
C GLU A 2 26.31 -33.47 60.83
N MET A 3 25.85 -34.67 61.24
CA MET A 3 25.62 -35.77 60.30
C MET A 3 24.45 -35.55 59.35
N THR A 4 23.41 -34.83 59.80
CA THR A 4 22.25 -34.48 58.97
C THR A 4 22.55 -33.41 57.89
N LYS A 5 23.49 -32.51 58.18
CA LYS A 5 23.93 -31.50 57.17
C LYS A 5 24.77 -32.12 56.04
N LYS A 6 25.62 -33.10 56.36
CA LYS A 6 26.42 -33.82 55.33
C LYS A 6 25.58 -34.69 54.43
N LEU A 7 24.52 -35.32 54.97
CA LEU A 7 23.60 -36.15 54.16
C LEU A 7 22.75 -35.31 53.22
N MET A 8 22.34 -34.08 53.66
CA MET A 8 21.54 -33.16 52.86
C MET A 8 22.37 -32.52 51.74
N THR A 9 23.67 -32.28 51.98
CA THR A 9 24.59 -31.76 50.98
C THR A 9 24.92 -32.79 49.90
N MET A 10 25.03 -34.09 50.29
CA MET A 10 25.22 -35.17 49.34
C MET A 10 23.96 -35.48 48.49
N LEU A 11 22.76 -35.35 49.06
CA LEU A 11 21.52 -35.51 48.33
C LEU A 11 21.28 -34.35 47.34
N LEU A 12 21.69 -33.11 47.67
CA LEU A 12 21.61 -31.96 46.78
C LEU A 12 22.62 -32.09 45.63
N ALA A 13 23.80 -32.64 45.87
CA ALA A 13 24.82 -32.86 44.84
C ALA A 13 24.46 -34.03 43.87
N MET A 14 23.67 -35.01 44.31
CA MET A 14 23.17 -36.06 43.41
C MET A 14 21.98 -35.63 42.54
N LEU A 15 21.21 -34.62 42.98
CA LEU A 15 20.11 -34.06 42.18
C LEU A 15 20.59 -33.10 41.08
N THR A 16 21.82 -32.63 41.14
CA THR A 16 22.39 -31.76 40.09
C THR A 16 23.15 -32.50 38.99
N LEU A 17 23.36 -33.83 39.14
CA LEU A 17 24.08 -34.62 38.16
C LEU A 17 23.18 -35.46 37.22
N THR A 18 21.85 -35.43 37.42
CA THR A 18 20.89 -36.10 36.51
C THR A 18 20.17 -35.18 35.57
N ALA A 19 20.57 -33.87 35.45
CA ALA A 19 19.97 -32.88 34.57
C ALA A 19 20.87 -32.50 33.37
N CYS A 20 21.74 -33.40 32.96
CA CYS A 20 22.43 -33.28 31.67
C CYS A 20 22.18 -34.57 30.85
N GLU A 21 20.93 -34.91 30.60
CA GLU A 21 20.58 -35.56 29.36
C GLU A 21 20.61 -34.47 28.29
N ASP A 22 21.50 -34.63 27.31
CA ASP A 22 21.48 -33.91 26.06
C ASP A 22 20.05 -33.99 25.46
N SER A 23 19.16 -33.11 25.86
CA SER A 23 18.05 -32.78 25.02
C SER A 23 18.70 -32.18 23.77
N LYS A 24 18.87 -33.01 22.74
CA LYS A 24 18.96 -32.50 21.37
C LYS A 24 17.72 -31.59 21.24
N GLU A 25 17.90 -30.28 21.42
CA GLU A 25 16.94 -29.31 20.97
C GLU A 25 16.72 -29.66 19.50
N GLU A 26 15.56 -30.25 19.19
CA GLU A 26 15.15 -30.34 17.81
C GLU A 26 15.25 -28.89 17.29
N PRO A 27 15.97 -28.67 16.19
CA PRO A 27 16.11 -27.34 15.65
C PRO A 27 14.68 -26.77 15.51
N ILE A 28 14.39 -25.69 16.21
CA ILE A 28 13.14 -24.95 16.04
C ILE A 28 13.00 -24.75 14.54
N PRO A 29 11.95 -25.30 13.90
CA PRO A 29 11.82 -25.16 12.46
C PRO A 29 11.90 -23.67 12.18
N GLU A 30 12.89 -23.27 11.37
CA GLU A 30 13.01 -21.89 10.94
C GLU A 30 11.63 -21.47 10.44
N PRO A 31 11.12 -20.30 10.87
CA PRO A 31 9.84 -19.83 10.41
C PRO A 31 9.91 -19.86 8.88
N ASN A 32 8.97 -20.59 8.27
CA ASN A 32 8.89 -20.76 6.82
C ASN A 32 8.69 -19.35 6.24
N VAL A 33 9.80 -18.65 6.01
CA VAL A 33 9.80 -17.30 5.42
C VAL A 33 9.28 -17.52 4.00
N LYS A 34 8.00 -17.25 3.81
CA LYS A 34 7.38 -17.35 2.50
C LYS A 34 8.10 -16.35 1.60
N GLU A 35 8.82 -16.85 0.61
CA GLU A 35 9.45 -15.99 -0.37
C GLU A 35 8.39 -15.16 -1.07
N THR A 36 8.63 -13.87 -1.20
CA THR A 36 7.77 -12.93 -1.92
C THR A 36 8.50 -12.40 -3.13
N THR A 37 7.76 -12.03 -4.17
CA THR A 37 8.28 -11.28 -5.31
C THR A 37 7.40 -10.06 -5.56
N LEU A 38 7.95 -9.05 -6.22
CA LEU A 38 7.19 -7.86 -6.61
C LEU A 38 6.79 -7.97 -8.07
N TYR A 39 5.55 -7.59 -8.35
CA TYR A 39 5.07 -7.33 -9.70
C TYR A 39 4.94 -5.82 -9.88
N LEU A 40 5.51 -5.31 -10.94
CA LEU A 40 5.72 -3.89 -11.18
C LEU A 40 5.03 -3.49 -12.47
N ALA A 41 4.01 -2.62 -12.37
CA ALA A 41 3.34 -2.05 -13.53
C ALA A 41 4.11 -0.82 -14.01
N THR A 42 4.52 -0.84 -15.26
CA THR A 42 5.33 0.21 -15.87
C THR A 42 4.95 0.43 -17.31
N GLY A 43 5.46 1.49 -17.92
CA GLY A 43 5.23 1.77 -19.33
C GLY A 43 5.87 3.09 -19.72
N PHE A 44 6.01 3.26 -21.02
CA PHE A 44 6.57 4.46 -21.64
C PHE A 44 5.48 5.21 -22.40
N ALA A 45 5.59 6.53 -22.49
CA ALA A 45 4.65 7.33 -23.25
C ALA A 45 4.63 6.91 -24.72
N GLY A 46 3.42 6.66 -25.28
CA GLY A 46 3.22 6.24 -26.65
C GLY A 46 3.45 4.76 -26.95
N TYR A 47 3.47 3.90 -25.91
CA TYR A 47 3.67 2.46 -26.07
C TYR A 47 2.81 1.67 -25.10
N PRO A 48 2.54 0.36 -25.36
CA PRO A 48 1.82 -0.50 -24.47
C PRO A 48 2.47 -0.58 -23.09
N GLU A 49 1.66 -0.50 -22.04
CA GLU A 49 2.10 -0.71 -20.67
C GLU A 49 2.24 -2.20 -20.37
N PHE A 50 3.09 -2.55 -19.43
CA PHE A 50 3.36 -3.94 -19.10
C PHE A 50 3.60 -4.15 -17.61
N ILE A 51 3.50 -5.41 -17.17
CA ILE A 51 3.78 -5.85 -15.80
C ILE A 51 4.99 -6.78 -15.86
N LEU A 52 5.98 -6.48 -15.01
CA LEU A 52 7.19 -7.28 -14.83
C LEU A 52 7.22 -7.88 -13.42
N ASN A 53 7.90 -9.03 -13.26
CA ASN A 53 8.35 -9.49 -11.95
C ASN A 53 9.74 -8.92 -11.60
N LEU A 54 10.24 -9.17 -10.39
CA LEU A 54 11.59 -8.73 -9.99
C LEU A 54 12.72 -9.44 -10.73
N ASP A 55 12.46 -10.59 -11.34
CA ASP A 55 13.44 -11.31 -12.16
C ASP A 55 13.60 -10.67 -13.55
N GLY A 56 12.73 -9.69 -13.87
CA GLY A 56 12.74 -8.94 -15.14
C GLY A 56 11.86 -9.56 -16.22
N ASP A 57 11.12 -10.64 -15.90
CA ASP A 57 10.23 -11.27 -16.85
C ASP A 57 8.96 -10.45 -17.04
N THR A 58 8.57 -10.23 -18.29
CA THR A 58 7.28 -9.65 -18.63
C THR A 58 6.18 -10.70 -18.43
N VAL A 59 5.32 -10.48 -17.44
CA VAL A 59 4.19 -11.39 -17.12
C VAL A 59 2.90 -10.98 -17.80
N TYR A 60 2.80 -9.72 -18.23
CA TYR A 60 1.67 -9.19 -18.99
C TYR A 60 2.08 -7.96 -19.79
N MET A 61 1.50 -7.79 -20.98
CA MET A 61 1.64 -6.60 -21.82
C MET A 61 0.26 -6.19 -22.34
N CYS A 62 -0.05 -4.90 -22.30
CA CYS A 62 -1.27 -4.37 -22.90
C CYS A 62 -1.29 -4.62 -24.41
N GLU A 63 -2.48 -4.82 -24.97
CA GLU A 63 -2.65 -5.17 -26.39
C GLU A 63 -2.32 -3.99 -27.33
N ASP A 64 -2.48 -2.77 -26.84
CA ASP A 64 -2.28 -1.54 -27.62
C ASP A 64 -1.65 -0.42 -26.78
N GLU A 65 -1.19 0.65 -27.46
CA GLU A 65 -0.55 1.81 -26.86
C GLU A 65 -1.52 2.79 -26.16
N GLU A 66 -2.83 2.60 -26.32
CA GLU A 66 -3.86 3.42 -25.68
C GLU A 66 -4.34 2.78 -24.36
N SER A 67 -4.13 1.48 -24.22
CA SER A 67 -4.47 0.75 -22.99
C SER A 67 -3.52 1.11 -21.86
N ARG A 68 -4.07 1.22 -20.64
CA ARG A 68 -3.34 1.65 -19.44
C ARG A 68 -3.61 0.71 -18.27
N ILE A 69 -2.56 0.37 -17.56
CA ILE A 69 -2.66 -0.32 -16.27
C ILE A 69 -3.10 0.72 -15.24
N HIS A 70 -4.34 0.59 -14.78
CA HIS A 70 -4.96 1.52 -13.85
C HIS A 70 -4.64 1.16 -12.39
N SER A 71 -4.63 -0.13 -12.07
CA SER A 71 -4.36 -0.64 -10.72
C SER A 71 -3.70 -2.01 -10.79
N LEU A 72 -2.87 -2.32 -9.81
CA LEU A 72 -2.24 -3.62 -9.61
C LEU A 72 -2.27 -3.94 -8.11
N VAL A 73 -2.85 -5.07 -7.75
CA VAL A 73 -2.93 -5.56 -6.38
C VAL A 73 -2.61 -7.05 -6.36
N ALA A 74 -2.26 -7.58 -5.20
CA ALA A 74 -2.06 -9.01 -5.03
C ALA A 74 -2.70 -9.49 -3.74
N GLU A 75 -3.01 -10.78 -3.71
CA GLU A 75 -3.40 -11.50 -2.52
C GLU A 75 -2.81 -12.91 -2.61
N ASP A 76 -2.03 -13.28 -1.61
CA ASP A 76 -1.29 -14.53 -1.55
C ASP A 76 -0.43 -14.78 -2.80
N TYR A 77 -0.83 -15.75 -3.64
CA TYR A 77 -0.11 -16.18 -4.85
C TYR A 77 -0.68 -15.57 -6.13
N ASP A 78 -1.78 -14.83 -6.02
CA ASP A 78 -2.49 -14.27 -7.17
C ASP A 78 -2.24 -12.77 -7.28
N TRP A 79 -2.01 -12.28 -8.49
CA TRP A 79 -2.04 -10.88 -8.79
C TRP A 79 -3.26 -10.52 -9.64
N TYR A 80 -3.74 -9.30 -9.45
CA TYR A 80 -4.90 -8.76 -10.15
C TYR A 80 -4.55 -7.39 -10.70
N ALA A 81 -5.00 -7.11 -11.91
CA ALA A 81 -4.82 -5.80 -12.54
C ALA A 81 -6.12 -5.28 -13.13
N VAL A 82 -6.29 -3.97 -13.09
CA VAL A 82 -7.34 -3.27 -13.83
C VAL A 82 -6.69 -2.58 -15.01
N ILE A 83 -7.12 -2.94 -16.22
CA ILE A 83 -6.66 -2.35 -17.47
C ILE A 83 -7.77 -1.48 -18.04
N ARG A 84 -7.50 -0.21 -18.27
CA ARG A 84 -8.36 0.65 -19.08
C ARG A 84 -7.94 0.51 -20.53
N LYS A 85 -8.81 -0.02 -21.38
CA LYS A 85 -8.58 -0.20 -22.81
C LYS A 85 -8.75 1.13 -23.57
N GLY A 86 -8.15 1.22 -24.77
CA GLY A 86 -8.27 2.38 -25.66
C GLY A 86 -9.72 2.69 -26.09
N ASP A 87 -10.59 1.69 -26.13
CA ASP A 87 -12.03 1.84 -26.39
C ASP A 87 -12.84 2.35 -25.17
N GLY A 88 -12.17 2.62 -24.05
CA GLY A 88 -12.77 3.11 -22.81
C GLY A 88 -13.31 2.01 -21.90
N LEU A 89 -13.26 0.73 -22.30
CA LEU A 89 -13.66 -0.39 -21.44
C LEU A 89 -12.60 -0.65 -20.37
N PHE A 90 -13.05 -1.16 -19.22
CA PHE A 90 -12.19 -1.65 -18.17
C PHE A 90 -12.19 -3.17 -18.17
N ASN A 91 -11.00 -3.76 -18.17
CA ASN A 91 -10.77 -5.20 -18.07
C ASN A 91 -10.07 -5.53 -16.77
N VAL A 92 -10.64 -6.42 -15.99
CA VAL A 92 -10.04 -6.93 -14.75
C VAL A 92 -9.37 -8.26 -15.05
N LEU A 93 -8.10 -8.35 -14.73
CA LEU A 93 -7.28 -9.54 -14.92
C LEU A 93 -6.99 -10.22 -13.59
N LYS A 94 -6.88 -11.55 -13.63
CA LYS A 94 -6.27 -12.38 -12.59
C LYS A 94 -5.17 -13.22 -13.23
N ASN A 95 -3.92 -13.05 -12.80
CA ASN A 95 -2.75 -13.75 -13.36
C ASN A 95 -2.69 -13.70 -14.91
N GLY A 96 -2.97 -12.51 -15.48
CA GLY A 96 -2.99 -12.27 -16.92
C GLY A 96 -4.27 -12.69 -17.64
N ASN A 97 -5.17 -13.42 -16.99
CA ASN A 97 -6.42 -13.86 -17.61
C ASN A 97 -7.56 -12.89 -17.32
N SER A 98 -8.31 -12.50 -18.35
CA SER A 98 -9.50 -11.65 -18.19
C SER A 98 -10.59 -12.38 -17.41
N ILE A 99 -11.04 -11.77 -16.31
CA ILE A 99 -12.11 -12.31 -15.47
C ILE A 99 -13.37 -11.45 -15.49
N HIS A 100 -13.26 -10.17 -15.90
CA HIS A 100 -14.41 -9.27 -16.03
C HIS A 100 -14.12 -8.11 -16.97
N VAL A 101 -15.10 -7.71 -17.78
CA VAL A 101 -15.05 -6.54 -18.65
C VAL A 101 -16.28 -5.68 -18.38
N THR A 102 -16.08 -4.37 -18.22
CA THR A 102 -17.17 -3.42 -17.97
C THR A 102 -16.95 -2.10 -18.70
N GLY A 103 -18.03 -1.43 -19.08
CA GLY A 103 -18.00 -0.03 -19.56
C GLY A 103 -18.14 0.99 -18.44
N GLU A 104 -18.26 0.57 -17.17
CA GLU A 104 -18.26 1.47 -16.03
C GLU A 104 -16.82 1.79 -15.60
N ASN A 105 -16.57 3.05 -15.26
CA ASN A 105 -15.26 3.47 -14.76
C ASN A 105 -14.94 2.78 -13.44
N ILE A 106 -13.82 2.06 -13.37
CA ILE A 106 -13.32 1.52 -12.10
C ILE A 106 -12.43 2.58 -11.45
N ARG A 107 -12.91 3.19 -10.38
CA ARG A 107 -12.23 4.26 -9.63
C ARG A 107 -11.41 3.75 -8.47
N GLY A 108 -11.77 2.61 -7.91
CA GLY A 108 -11.07 1.95 -6.82
C GLY A 108 -11.11 0.44 -6.99
N PHE A 109 -10.04 -0.23 -6.56
CA PHE A 109 -9.88 -1.67 -6.73
C PHE A 109 -9.03 -2.26 -5.61
N THR A 110 -9.50 -3.33 -4.99
CA THR A 110 -8.73 -4.14 -4.05
C THR A 110 -9.27 -5.56 -4.00
N VAL A 111 -8.49 -6.46 -3.41
CA VAL A 111 -8.87 -7.86 -3.19
C VAL A 111 -8.64 -8.18 -1.71
N GLU A 112 -9.57 -8.92 -1.11
CA GLU A 112 -9.44 -9.41 0.25
C GLU A 112 -10.16 -10.75 0.44
N ASN A 113 -9.46 -11.75 0.95
CA ASN A 113 -9.96 -13.12 1.19
C ASN A 113 -10.63 -13.71 -0.06
N GLY A 114 -10.00 -13.55 -1.24
CA GLY A 114 -10.48 -14.01 -2.54
C GLY A 114 -11.66 -13.20 -3.10
N ASN A 115 -12.20 -12.21 -2.38
CA ASN A 115 -13.27 -11.36 -2.86
C ASN A 115 -12.71 -10.10 -3.52
N ILE A 116 -13.27 -9.72 -4.65
CA ILE A 116 -12.88 -8.54 -5.42
C ILE A 116 -13.80 -7.39 -5.05
N TYR A 117 -13.23 -6.27 -4.60
CA TYR A 117 -13.96 -5.05 -4.30
C TYR A 117 -13.60 -3.99 -5.33
N THR A 118 -14.62 -3.41 -5.97
CA THR A 118 -14.45 -2.32 -6.94
C THR A 118 -15.38 -1.16 -6.60
N VAL A 119 -14.88 0.05 -6.79
CA VAL A 119 -15.71 1.25 -6.85
C VAL A 119 -15.94 1.57 -8.31
N GLN A 120 -17.19 1.49 -8.76
CA GLN A 120 -17.57 1.67 -10.16
C GLN A 120 -18.44 2.90 -10.32
N GLU A 121 -18.14 3.72 -11.31
CA GLU A 121 -18.90 4.90 -11.67
C GLU A 121 -19.56 4.71 -13.04
N ASN A 122 -20.87 4.93 -13.11
CA ASN A 122 -21.58 5.01 -14.37
C ASN A 122 -21.51 6.45 -14.88
N GLU A 123 -20.74 6.70 -15.93
CA GLU A 123 -20.51 8.05 -16.46
C GLU A 123 -21.80 8.77 -16.92
N MET A 124 -22.78 8.03 -17.45
CA MET A 124 -24.02 8.64 -17.93
C MET A 124 -24.93 9.12 -16.80
N SER A 125 -24.99 8.40 -15.68
CA SER A 125 -25.85 8.73 -14.54
C SER A 125 -25.11 9.45 -13.41
N GLY A 126 -23.77 9.43 -13.42
CA GLY A 126 -22.93 9.93 -12.33
C GLY A 126 -23.06 9.13 -11.03
N LYS A 127 -23.73 8.00 -11.06
CA LYS A 127 -23.89 7.13 -9.88
C LYS A 127 -22.66 6.30 -9.65
N ILE A 128 -22.26 6.21 -8.38
CA ILE A 128 -21.11 5.45 -7.91
C ILE A 128 -21.59 4.27 -7.06
N TRP A 129 -20.98 3.12 -7.28
CA TRP A 129 -21.34 1.88 -6.60
C TRP A 129 -20.11 1.19 -6.02
N LEU A 130 -20.24 0.72 -4.79
CA LEU A 130 -19.36 -0.32 -4.29
C LEU A 130 -19.88 -1.66 -4.81
N CYS A 131 -19.00 -2.41 -5.45
CA CYS A 131 -19.28 -3.76 -5.93
C CYS A 131 -18.39 -4.77 -5.21
N LYS A 132 -18.96 -5.94 -4.92
CA LYS A 132 -18.24 -7.12 -4.48
C LYS A 132 -18.43 -8.22 -5.54
N ASP A 133 -17.33 -8.80 -6.02
CA ASP A 133 -17.34 -9.78 -7.10
C ASP A 133 -18.17 -9.30 -8.31
N PHE A 134 -17.97 -8.02 -8.65
CA PHE A 134 -18.64 -7.28 -9.72
C PHE A 134 -20.17 -7.12 -9.56
N LYS A 135 -20.72 -7.47 -8.39
CA LYS A 135 -22.13 -7.23 -8.05
C LYS A 135 -22.25 -5.99 -7.19
N ARG A 136 -23.11 -5.05 -7.56
CA ARG A 136 -23.39 -3.85 -6.78
C ARG A 136 -23.95 -4.21 -5.42
N ILE A 137 -23.33 -3.69 -4.34
CA ILE A 137 -23.77 -3.93 -2.95
C ILE A 137 -24.25 -2.64 -2.30
N TYR A 138 -23.62 -1.48 -2.59
CA TYR A 138 -24.02 -0.19 -2.04
C TYR A 138 -23.90 0.91 -3.09
N GLU A 139 -24.87 1.84 -3.11
CA GLU A 139 -24.71 3.14 -3.79
C GLU A 139 -23.89 4.06 -2.88
N ILE A 140 -22.85 4.67 -3.43
CA ILE A 140 -21.92 5.52 -2.69
C ILE A 140 -22.32 6.98 -2.90
N PRO A 141 -22.43 7.80 -1.84
CA PRO A 141 -22.69 9.24 -1.97
C PRO A 141 -21.58 9.95 -2.77
N ASN A 142 -21.96 10.92 -3.59
CA ASN A 142 -21.01 11.69 -4.42
C ASN A 142 -19.97 12.49 -3.60
N THR A 143 -20.21 12.68 -2.30
CA THR A 143 -19.27 13.32 -1.36
C THR A 143 -18.15 12.39 -0.90
N THR A 144 -18.11 11.14 -1.37
CA THR A 144 -17.15 10.12 -0.91
C THR A 144 -15.88 10.17 -1.75
N TYR A 145 -14.72 10.12 -1.09
CA TYR A 145 -13.40 9.96 -1.72
C TYR A 145 -13.14 8.48 -2.01
N TYR A 146 -13.69 7.99 -3.10
CA TYR A 146 -13.67 6.57 -3.49
C TYR A 146 -12.30 6.01 -3.87
N ASN A 147 -11.33 6.86 -4.17
CA ASN A 147 -9.94 6.46 -4.41
C ASN A 147 -9.13 6.22 -3.11
N THR A 148 -9.72 6.52 -1.96
CA THR A 148 -9.11 6.32 -0.64
C THR A 148 -9.93 5.32 0.18
N PHE A 149 -10.15 4.11 -0.34
CA PHE A 149 -10.89 3.10 0.41
C PHE A 149 -9.99 1.98 0.93
N SER A 150 -10.42 1.35 2.00
CA SER A 150 -9.79 0.18 2.60
C SER A 150 -10.84 -0.88 2.91
N VAL A 151 -10.43 -2.13 2.90
CA VAL A 151 -11.25 -3.29 3.24
C VAL A 151 -10.58 -4.04 4.38
N ASP A 152 -11.38 -4.44 5.37
CA ASP A 152 -10.94 -5.25 6.49
C ASP A 152 -12.03 -6.24 6.90
N HIS A 153 -11.77 -7.55 6.79
CA HIS A 153 -12.72 -8.62 7.08
C HIS A 153 -14.08 -8.44 6.38
N GLY A 154 -14.06 -7.99 5.12
CA GLY A 154 -15.25 -7.73 4.33
C GLY A 154 -15.94 -6.40 4.61
N SER A 155 -15.48 -5.64 5.58
CA SER A 155 -15.97 -4.29 5.89
C SER A 155 -15.20 -3.26 5.09
N VAL A 156 -15.92 -2.31 4.49
CA VAL A 156 -15.34 -1.29 3.61
C VAL A 156 -15.48 0.09 4.24
N VAL A 157 -14.40 0.84 4.23
CA VAL A 157 -14.34 2.23 4.72
C VAL A 157 -13.84 3.15 3.62
N MET A 158 -14.45 4.36 3.54
CA MET A 158 -14.06 5.41 2.58
C MET A 158 -14.06 6.78 3.25
N GLY A 159 -13.18 7.67 2.80
CA GLY A 159 -13.21 9.06 3.20
C GLY A 159 -14.46 9.77 2.66
N VAL A 160 -14.95 10.78 3.37
CA VAL A 160 -16.09 11.59 2.97
C VAL A 160 -15.72 13.07 3.10
N TYR A 161 -16.08 13.86 2.08
CA TYR A 161 -16.06 15.32 2.17
C TYR A 161 -17.35 15.79 2.88
N ASP A 162 -17.20 16.40 4.06
CA ASP A 162 -18.30 16.97 4.81
C ASP A 162 -17.79 18.09 5.73
N GLU A 163 -18.65 19.05 6.06
CA GLU A 163 -18.39 20.06 7.10
C GLU A 163 -18.27 19.43 8.50
N LYS A 164 -18.73 18.20 8.65
CA LYS A 164 -18.59 17.40 9.89
C LYS A 164 -17.57 16.30 9.67
N PRO A 165 -16.77 15.98 10.69
CA PRO A 165 -15.79 14.89 10.62
C PRO A 165 -16.51 13.54 10.58
N CYS A 166 -16.53 12.91 9.40
CA CYS A 166 -17.23 11.66 9.19
C CYS A 166 -16.50 10.80 8.13
N TYR A 167 -16.89 9.54 8.05
CA TYR A 167 -16.45 8.60 7.04
C TYR A 167 -17.61 7.68 6.65
N TRP A 168 -17.55 7.13 5.44
CA TRP A 168 -18.50 6.13 4.98
C TRP A 168 -18.03 4.73 5.41
N TYR A 169 -18.95 3.92 5.94
CA TYR A 169 -18.69 2.57 6.42
C TYR A 169 -19.87 1.65 6.10
N ASN A 170 -19.65 0.64 5.24
CA ASN A 170 -20.64 -0.38 4.88
C ASN A 170 -22.04 0.14 4.54
N GLY A 171 -22.15 1.26 3.82
CA GLY A 171 -23.43 1.84 3.42
C GLY A 171 -23.90 3.04 4.26
N GLU A 172 -23.24 3.34 5.38
CA GLU A 172 -23.64 4.39 6.32
C GLU A 172 -22.56 5.46 6.47
N ILE A 173 -22.98 6.69 6.77
CA ILE A 173 -22.09 7.79 7.15
C ILE A 173 -21.96 7.77 8.68
N ILE A 174 -20.73 7.63 9.17
CA ILE A 174 -20.39 7.55 10.58
C ILE A 174 -19.68 8.84 11.00
N THR A 175 -20.23 9.56 11.98
CA THR A 175 -19.58 10.74 12.57
C THR A 175 -18.46 10.31 13.52
N ILE A 176 -17.33 11.02 13.49
CA ILE A 176 -16.18 10.77 14.37
C ILE A 176 -16.40 11.59 15.64
N GLU A 177 -16.72 10.91 16.74
CA GLU A 177 -16.89 11.54 18.03
C GLU A 177 -15.57 12.13 18.56
N GLY A 178 -15.64 13.33 19.12
CA GLY A 178 -14.47 14.01 19.70
C GLY A 178 -13.55 14.70 18.70
N LEU A 179 -13.86 14.64 17.40
CA LEU A 179 -13.17 15.42 16.38
C LEU A 179 -14.06 16.60 15.99
N GLU A 180 -13.49 17.80 16.08
CA GLU A 180 -14.13 19.05 15.64
C GLU A 180 -13.65 19.45 14.25
N GLY A 181 -14.45 20.21 13.51
CA GLY A 181 -14.14 20.63 12.14
C GLY A 181 -14.74 19.70 11.09
N GLY A 182 -14.19 19.71 9.90
CA GLY A 182 -14.59 18.86 8.77
C GLY A 182 -13.42 18.58 7.85
N PHE A 183 -13.65 17.76 6.81
CA PHE A 183 -12.62 17.34 5.88
C PHE A 183 -12.78 18.05 4.53
N ASP A 184 -11.84 18.94 4.19
CA ASP A 184 -11.74 19.54 2.85
C ASP A 184 -11.17 18.54 1.83
N TRP A 185 -10.25 17.70 2.29
CA TRP A 185 -9.65 16.64 1.49
C TRP A 185 -9.26 15.43 2.37
N VAL A 186 -9.53 14.21 1.91
CA VAL A 186 -9.08 12.98 2.55
C VAL A 186 -8.01 12.33 1.68
N TYR A 187 -6.79 12.27 2.19
CA TYR A 187 -5.63 11.69 1.50
C TYR A 187 -5.56 10.18 1.64
N GLY A 188 -6.04 9.67 2.77
CA GLY A 188 -6.04 8.24 3.05
C GLY A 188 -6.93 7.91 4.24
N ILE A 189 -7.51 6.72 4.19
CA ILE A 189 -8.28 6.14 5.29
C ILE A 189 -7.97 4.66 5.36
N ASP A 190 -7.84 4.16 6.58
CA ASP A 190 -7.72 2.73 6.86
C ASP A 190 -8.39 2.40 8.19
N LYS A 191 -8.98 1.22 8.26
CA LYS A 191 -9.64 0.73 9.48
C LYS A 191 -9.28 -0.74 9.69
N LYS A 192 -8.77 -1.06 10.88
CA LYS A 192 -8.44 -2.42 11.29
C LYS A 192 -9.05 -2.69 12.66
N GLY A 193 -10.08 -3.52 12.70
CA GLY A 193 -10.89 -3.69 13.91
C GLY A 193 -11.48 -2.36 14.38
N ASP A 194 -11.16 -1.94 15.62
CA ASP A 194 -11.61 -0.65 16.18
C ASP A 194 -10.69 0.52 15.84
N ASP A 195 -9.47 0.26 15.38
CA ASP A 195 -8.51 1.28 15.01
C ASP A 195 -8.91 1.95 13.68
N LEU A 196 -9.00 3.28 13.70
CA LEU A 196 -9.31 4.12 12.54
C LEU A 196 -8.19 5.13 12.33
N LEU A 197 -7.60 5.11 11.14
CA LEU A 197 -6.62 6.09 10.66
C LEU A 197 -7.24 6.90 9.52
N ILE A 198 -7.30 8.21 9.68
CA ILE A 198 -7.71 9.13 8.60
C ILE A 198 -6.66 10.23 8.47
N THR A 199 -6.20 10.48 7.26
CA THR A 199 -5.30 11.58 6.91
C THR A 199 -6.05 12.56 6.03
N TYR A 200 -6.14 13.82 6.45
CA TYR A 200 -7.05 14.79 5.84
C TYR A 200 -6.50 16.21 5.87
N GLN A 201 -7.12 17.10 5.08
CA GLN A 201 -6.98 18.53 5.23
C GLN A 201 -8.20 19.06 6.01
N ASP A 202 -7.92 19.81 7.05
CA ASP A 202 -8.93 20.36 7.96
C ASP A 202 -9.53 21.65 7.38
N ILE A 203 -10.85 21.71 7.25
CA ILE A 203 -11.55 22.90 6.69
C ILE A 203 -11.23 24.18 7.47
N PRO A 204 -11.36 24.23 8.82
CA PRO A 204 -11.15 25.47 9.56
C PRO A 204 -9.74 26.04 9.46
N THR A 205 -8.73 25.20 9.37
CA THR A 205 -7.32 25.65 9.42
C THR A 205 -6.60 25.54 8.08
N GLY A 206 -7.13 24.75 7.12
CA GLY A 206 -6.47 24.42 5.88
C GLY A 206 -5.20 23.57 6.04
N LYS A 207 -4.93 23.07 7.25
CA LYS A 207 -3.75 22.26 7.55
C LYS A 207 -3.99 20.79 7.25
N ASN A 208 -2.93 20.10 6.87
CA ASN A 208 -2.92 18.64 6.80
C ASN A 208 -2.77 18.06 8.21
N MET A 209 -3.61 17.10 8.53
CA MET A 209 -3.71 16.48 9.84
C MET A 209 -4.01 15.00 9.70
N TYR A 210 -3.95 14.25 10.82
CA TYR A 210 -4.44 12.89 10.87
C TYR A 210 -5.14 12.59 12.19
N TRP A 211 -6.11 11.67 12.11
CA TRP A 211 -6.80 11.09 13.26
C TRP A 211 -6.31 9.66 13.46
N TRP A 212 -5.89 9.35 14.69
CA TRP A 212 -5.38 8.04 15.05
C TRP A 212 -5.72 7.69 16.50
N LYS A 213 -6.27 6.49 16.74
CA LYS A 213 -6.60 5.98 18.09
C LYS A 213 -7.36 6.98 18.97
N GLY A 214 -8.39 7.62 18.40
CA GLY A 214 -9.24 8.54 19.13
C GLY A 214 -8.65 9.93 19.40
N ALA A 215 -7.54 10.30 18.77
CA ALA A 215 -6.89 11.61 18.91
C ALA A 215 -6.54 12.25 17.57
N ARG A 216 -6.57 13.59 17.55
CA ARG A 216 -6.13 14.41 16.42
C ARG A 216 -4.67 14.78 16.58
N TYR A 217 -3.93 14.73 15.48
CA TYR A 217 -2.52 15.07 15.43
C TYR A 217 -2.24 16.02 14.27
N ASP A 218 -1.38 17.03 14.53
CA ASP A 218 -0.79 17.88 13.51
C ASP A 218 0.52 17.24 13.04
N PHE A 219 0.89 17.41 11.77
CA PHE A 219 2.25 17.09 11.34
C PHE A 219 3.23 18.12 11.87
N GLU A 220 4.40 17.67 12.36
CA GLU A 220 5.44 18.54 12.93
C GLU A 220 6.04 19.53 11.93
N SER A 221 5.93 19.24 10.64
CA SER A 221 6.51 20.03 9.56
C SER A 221 5.51 20.22 8.42
N TRP A 222 5.92 21.00 7.43
CA TRP A 222 5.19 21.11 6.17
C TRP A 222 5.21 19.77 5.45
N PHE A 223 4.19 18.97 5.69
CA PHE A 223 4.04 17.62 5.15
C PHE A 223 2.79 17.55 4.26
N THR A 224 2.97 17.00 3.06
CA THR A 224 1.85 16.73 2.13
C THR A 224 1.62 15.23 2.09
N PRO A 225 0.55 14.73 2.73
CA PRO A 225 0.20 13.32 2.71
C PRO A 225 -0.18 12.84 1.30
N LYS A 226 0.03 11.55 1.05
CA LYS A 226 -0.38 10.87 -0.19
C LYS A 226 -1.26 9.67 0.07
N CYS A 227 -0.90 8.84 1.03
CA CYS A 227 -1.70 7.71 1.46
C CYS A 227 -1.37 7.34 2.90
N SER A 228 -2.24 6.55 3.52
CA SER A 228 -2.04 6.03 4.86
C SER A 228 -2.55 4.60 4.99
N ARG A 229 -1.90 3.80 5.85
CA ARG A 229 -2.29 2.42 6.18
C ARG A 229 -1.96 2.12 7.64
N ILE A 230 -2.74 1.20 8.20
CA ILE A 230 -2.43 0.59 9.50
C ILE A 230 -1.62 -0.68 9.24
N VAL A 231 -0.41 -0.74 9.78
CA VAL A 231 0.52 -1.87 9.66
C VAL A 231 0.87 -2.35 11.07
N ASN A 232 0.50 -3.58 11.42
CA ASN A 232 0.77 -4.17 12.73
C ASN A 232 0.38 -3.28 13.93
N GLY A 233 -0.78 -2.59 13.83
CA GLY A 233 -1.28 -1.69 14.87
C GLY A 233 -0.57 -0.32 14.94
N HIS A 234 0.26 0.00 13.96
CA HIS A 234 0.95 1.29 13.79
C HIS A 234 0.37 2.09 12.62
N ALA A 235 0.25 3.40 12.78
CA ALA A 235 -0.15 4.31 11.71
C ALA A 235 1.03 4.64 10.80
N TYR A 236 0.96 4.27 9.53
CA TYR A 236 1.91 4.64 8.49
C TYR A 236 1.27 5.69 7.59
N ILE A 237 1.86 6.87 7.50
CA ILE A 237 1.41 7.95 6.63
C ILE A 237 2.55 8.32 5.70
N LEU A 238 2.34 8.15 4.42
CA LEU A 238 3.33 8.44 3.39
C LEU A 238 3.08 9.80 2.77
N GLY A 239 4.15 10.43 2.34
CA GLY A 239 4.04 11.69 1.64
C GLY A 239 5.38 12.34 1.33
N LYS A 240 5.32 13.66 1.31
CA LYS A 240 6.41 14.54 0.97
C LYS A 240 6.57 15.60 2.05
N LYS A 241 7.76 15.68 2.67
CA LYS A 241 8.13 16.78 3.54
C LYS A 241 8.68 17.93 2.71
N ILE A 242 8.06 19.10 2.81
CA ILE A 242 8.44 20.27 2.05
C ILE A 242 9.69 20.88 2.69
N THR A 243 10.78 20.98 1.92
CA THR A 243 12.08 21.49 2.40
C THR A 243 12.37 22.91 1.95
N GLN A 244 11.81 23.34 0.81
CA GLN A 244 11.94 24.71 0.30
C GLN A 244 10.69 25.14 -0.48
N GLN A 245 10.32 26.41 -0.32
CA GLN A 245 9.38 27.09 -1.21
C GLN A 245 10.20 27.91 -2.21
N GLY A 246 10.29 27.48 -3.46
CA GLY A 246 11.05 28.16 -4.51
C GLY A 246 10.19 28.76 -5.60
N VAL A 247 10.78 29.63 -6.44
CA VAL A 247 10.17 30.24 -7.63
C VAL A 247 10.05 29.18 -8.74
N GLY A 248 9.21 28.19 -8.61
CA GLY A 248 9.06 27.13 -9.61
C GLY A 248 8.44 25.86 -9.06
N GLY A 249 8.13 25.83 -7.78
CA GLY A 249 7.48 24.68 -7.17
C GLY A 249 7.87 24.47 -5.70
N VAL A 250 7.24 23.47 -5.12
CA VAL A 250 7.47 23.09 -3.74
C VAL A 250 8.42 21.88 -3.74
N ASP A 251 9.68 22.12 -3.41
CA ASP A 251 10.65 21.03 -3.28
C ASP A 251 10.47 20.32 -1.94
N GLY A 252 10.60 19.01 -1.96
CA GLY A 252 10.50 18.21 -0.76
C GLY A 252 11.14 16.84 -0.94
N VAL A 253 11.15 16.08 0.13
CA VAL A 253 11.77 14.77 0.23
C VAL A 253 10.75 13.72 0.66
N ALA A 254 10.91 12.48 0.17
CA ALA A 254 10.03 11.38 0.51
C ALA A 254 10.14 11.05 2.01
N THR A 255 9.01 11.08 2.70
CA THR A 255 8.94 10.95 4.14
C THR A 255 7.80 10.01 4.51
N VAL A 256 8.01 9.19 5.56
CA VAL A 256 6.98 8.44 6.25
C VAL A 256 6.82 8.98 7.67
N VAL A 257 5.58 9.05 8.12
CA VAL A 257 5.25 9.29 9.53
C VAL A 257 4.73 7.99 10.11
N ILE A 258 5.40 7.47 11.15
CA ILE A 258 4.99 6.26 11.87
C ILE A 258 4.65 6.67 13.29
N ASP A 259 3.38 6.52 13.68
CA ASP A 259 2.85 6.90 15.00
C ASP A 259 3.32 8.31 15.46
N GLY A 260 3.32 9.25 14.53
CA GLY A 260 3.74 10.63 14.79
C GLY A 260 5.23 10.92 14.59
N THR A 261 6.07 9.91 14.43
CA THR A 261 7.50 10.11 14.20
C THR A 261 7.79 10.23 12.70
N GLU A 262 8.32 11.37 12.27
CA GLU A 262 8.72 11.59 10.87
C GLU A 262 10.08 10.96 10.59
N THR A 263 10.15 10.19 9.49
CA THR A 263 11.39 9.58 8.98
C THR A 263 11.53 9.90 7.50
N ILE A 264 12.63 10.56 7.11
CA ILE A 264 12.99 10.77 5.70
C ILE A 264 13.47 9.42 5.15
N ILE A 265 12.80 8.92 4.11
CA ILE A 265 13.16 7.66 3.45
C ILE A 265 14.13 7.92 2.29
N SER A 266 13.92 9.02 1.57
CA SER A 266 14.81 9.43 0.48
C SER A 266 15.04 10.95 0.57
N ASP A 267 16.29 11.36 0.61
CA ASP A 267 16.74 12.75 0.67
C ASP A 267 16.80 13.42 -0.71
N ALA A 268 16.50 12.69 -1.77
CA ALA A 268 16.46 13.22 -3.12
C ALA A 268 15.40 14.31 -3.24
N VAL A 269 15.82 15.52 -3.59
CA VAL A 269 14.95 16.67 -3.79
C VAL A 269 13.91 16.36 -4.88
N GLY A 270 12.65 16.71 -4.61
CA GLY A 270 11.53 16.39 -5.49
C GLY A 270 10.98 14.96 -5.35
N SER A 271 11.48 14.17 -4.38
CA SER A 271 10.93 12.84 -4.10
C SER A 271 9.65 12.90 -3.27
N SER A 272 8.81 11.87 -3.42
CA SER A 272 7.56 11.67 -2.68
C SER A 272 7.30 10.18 -2.47
N ALA A 273 6.85 9.80 -1.28
CA ALA A 273 6.36 8.45 -1.01
C ALA A 273 4.88 8.36 -1.40
N GLU A 274 4.55 7.47 -2.35
CA GLU A 274 3.28 7.49 -3.10
C GLU A 274 2.35 6.33 -2.76
N GLN A 275 2.89 5.16 -2.50
CA GLN A 275 2.10 3.94 -2.28
C GLN A 275 2.72 3.09 -1.18
N ILE A 276 1.88 2.46 -0.36
CA ILE A 276 2.27 1.44 0.61
C ILE A 276 1.45 0.17 0.40
N ILE A 277 2.12 -0.97 0.42
CA ILE A 277 1.52 -2.29 0.43
C ILE A 277 2.01 -3.02 1.67
N VAL A 278 1.11 -3.75 2.30
CA VAL A 278 1.40 -4.54 3.49
C VAL A 278 1.24 -6.02 3.14
N ASP A 279 2.26 -6.83 3.42
CA ASP A 279 2.20 -8.29 3.34
C ASP A 279 2.69 -8.89 4.66
N GLY A 280 1.76 -9.37 5.46
CA GLY A 280 2.05 -9.81 6.83
C GLY A 280 2.60 -8.67 7.69
N GLU A 281 3.84 -8.81 8.15
CA GLU A 281 4.54 -7.81 8.96
C GLU A 281 5.37 -6.83 8.14
N ASP A 282 5.51 -7.06 6.84
CA ASP A 282 6.34 -6.27 5.94
C ASP A 282 5.56 -5.11 5.31
N ALA A 283 6.16 -3.93 5.32
CA ALA A 283 5.67 -2.73 4.64
C ALA A 283 6.55 -2.41 3.44
N TYR A 284 5.94 -2.37 2.24
CA TYR A 284 6.60 -2.02 0.99
C TYR A 284 6.16 -0.63 0.56
N ILE A 285 7.09 0.25 0.27
CA ILE A 285 6.85 1.66 -0.04
C ILE A 285 7.42 2.01 -1.40
N LEU A 286 6.58 2.55 -2.29
CA LEU A 286 6.99 3.11 -3.57
C LEU A 286 7.31 4.60 -3.41
N ILE A 287 8.49 4.99 -3.84
CA ILE A 287 8.94 6.39 -3.90
C ILE A 287 9.09 6.80 -5.35
N ARG A 288 8.60 8.00 -5.70
CA ARG A 288 8.87 8.66 -6.97
C ARG A 288 9.79 9.83 -6.77
N ARG A 289 10.74 10.03 -7.71
CA ARG A 289 11.65 11.18 -7.74
C ARG A 289 11.35 12.08 -8.95
N GLY A 290 11.40 13.39 -8.71
CA GLY A 290 11.27 14.41 -9.75
C GLY A 290 9.95 14.33 -10.52
N SER A 291 9.99 14.42 -11.85
CA SER A 291 8.82 14.37 -12.73
C SER A 291 8.21 12.96 -12.91
N GLY A 292 8.55 12.02 -12.04
CA GLY A 292 7.92 10.69 -12.02
C GLY A 292 8.62 9.63 -12.87
N SER A 293 9.77 9.95 -13.48
CA SER A 293 10.53 9.00 -14.32
C SER A 293 11.55 8.15 -13.57
N TYR A 294 11.73 8.36 -12.27
CA TYR A 294 12.59 7.53 -11.44
C TYR A 294 11.85 7.08 -10.19
N THR A 295 11.89 5.77 -9.92
CA THR A 295 11.20 5.16 -8.80
C THR A 295 12.12 4.27 -7.99
N GLU A 296 11.83 4.15 -6.71
CA GLU A 296 12.49 3.26 -5.77
C GLU A 296 11.44 2.51 -4.96
N ILE A 297 11.76 1.30 -4.52
CA ILE A 297 10.93 0.54 -3.60
C ILE A 297 11.74 0.26 -2.34
N TYR A 298 11.11 0.43 -1.21
CA TYR A 298 11.66 0.15 0.11
C TYR A 298 10.84 -0.94 0.78
N LYS A 299 11.50 -1.86 1.46
CA LYS A 299 10.89 -2.84 2.36
C LYS A 299 11.33 -2.50 3.78
N ASN A 300 10.38 -2.23 4.68
CA ASN A 300 10.65 -1.87 6.08
C ASN A 300 11.69 -0.74 6.22
N LEU A 301 11.59 0.28 5.36
CA LEU A 301 12.49 1.43 5.25
C LEU A 301 13.89 1.14 4.68
N GLU A 302 14.16 -0.06 4.21
CA GLU A 302 15.39 -0.43 3.51
C GLU A 302 15.15 -0.51 2.01
N ALA A 303 16.04 0.10 1.22
CA ALA A 303 15.91 0.14 -0.23
C ALA A 303 16.08 -1.26 -0.85
N ILE A 304 15.14 -1.64 -1.71
CA ILE A 304 15.25 -2.85 -2.53
C ILE A 304 16.03 -2.51 -3.79
N THR A 305 17.03 -3.33 -4.11
CA THR A 305 17.73 -3.23 -5.39
C THR A 305 16.81 -3.68 -6.52
N LEU A 306 16.44 -2.75 -7.39
CA LEU A 306 15.65 -3.06 -8.59
C LEU A 306 16.61 -3.53 -9.70
N PRO A 307 16.32 -4.67 -10.36
CA PRO A 307 17.18 -5.23 -11.38
C PRO A 307 17.20 -4.38 -12.66
N ASP A 308 18.22 -4.58 -13.47
CA ASP A 308 18.21 -4.18 -14.86
C ASP A 308 17.37 -5.17 -15.67
N VAL A 309 16.49 -4.64 -16.51
CA VAL A 309 15.62 -5.45 -17.37
C VAL A 309 15.99 -5.26 -18.82
N GLU A 310 15.76 -6.29 -19.62
CA GLU A 310 15.88 -6.18 -21.08
C GLU A 310 14.80 -5.26 -21.62
N ILE A 311 15.20 -4.35 -22.47
CA ILE A 311 14.30 -3.35 -23.03
C ILE A 311 13.75 -3.89 -24.36
N PRO A 312 12.42 -3.88 -24.56
CA PRO A 312 11.83 -4.20 -25.86
C PRO A 312 12.47 -3.40 -27.00
N ASP A 313 12.65 -4.01 -28.19
CA ASP A 313 13.42 -3.45 -29.29
C ASP A 313 13.06 -2.02 -29.68
N PHE A 314 11.78 -1.68 -29.62
CA PHE A 314 11.27 -0.34 -29.93
C PHE A 314 11.67 0.75 -28.92
N TYR A 315 12.09 0.36 -27.69
CA TYR A 315 12.58 1.30 -26.67
C TYR A 315 14.11 1.40 -26.62
N LYS A 316 14.84 0.45 -27.20
CA LYS A 316 16.30 0.42 -27.19
C LYS A 316 16.95 1.73 -27.64
N PRO A 317 16.40 2.47 -28.64
CA PRO A 317 16.93 3.77 -29.01
C PRO A 317 17.00 4.80 -27.89
N TYR A 318 16.14 4.67 -26.86
CA TYR A 318 16.03 5.63 -25.77
C TYR A 318 16.74 5.17 -24.48
N TYR A 319 16.80 3.87 -24.24
CA TYR A 319 17.24 3.30 -22.97
C TYR A 319 18.40 2.31 -23.11
N GLY A 320 18.79 1.96 -24.34
CA GLY A 320 19.76 0.89 -24.61
C GLY A 320 19.16 -0.50 -24.52
N ASP A 321 19.98 -1.53 -24.53
CA ASP A 321 19.52 -2.94 -24.47
C ASP A 321 19.00 -3.31 -23.08
N LYS A 322 19.52 -2.68 -22.03
CA LYS A 322 19.15 -2.89 -20.63
C LYS A 322 19.00 -1.55 -19.91
N CYS A 323 18.04 -1.49 -19.00
CA CYS A 323 17.81 -0.33 -18.15
C CYS A 323 17.34 -0.76 -16.77
N SER A 324 17.74 -0.04 -15.73
CA SER A 324 17.21 -0.25 -14.38
C SER A 324 15.70 0.02 -14.37
N LEU A 325 14.93 -0.89 -13.77
CA LEU A 325 13.48 -0.73 -13.57
C LEU A 325 13.13 0.61 -12.91
N GLY A 326 13.97 1.08 -11.98
CA GLY A 326 13.79 2.37 -11.35
C GLY A 326 13.75 3.55 -12.33
N LYS A 327 14.48 3.49 -13.45
CA LYS A 327 14.52 4.53 -14.48
C LYS A 327 13.32 4.50 -15.43
N ILE A 328 12.66 3.36 -15.57
CA ILE A 328 11.50 3.21 -16.45
C ILE A 328 10.27 3.90 -15.87
N GLY A 329 10.22 4.06 -14.54
CA GLY A 329 9.07 4.68 -13.85
C GLY A 329 7.96 3.69 -13.55
N ILE A 330 7.97 3.15 -12.33
CA ILE A 330 6.93 2.23 -11.84
C ILE A 330 5.67 3.04 -11.51
N LYS A 331 4.52 2.66 -12.04
CA LYS A 331 3.24 3.31 -11.79
C LYS A 331 2.57 2.81 -10.51
N CYS A 332 2.54 1.51 -10.36
CA CYS A 332 2.04 0.81 -9.18
C CYS A 332 2.74 -0.54 -9.09
N PHE A 333 2.63 -1.19 -7.94
CA PHE A 333 3.23 -2.50 -7.72
C PHE A 333 2.33 -3.37 -6.84
N ALA A 334 2.61 -4.67 -6.82
CA ALA A 334 1.97 -5.64 -5.96
C ALA A 334 3.01 -6.59 -5.36
N VAL A 335 2.74 -7.11 -4.18
CA VAL A 335 3.58 -8.09 -3.50
C VAL A 335 2.90 -9.44 -3.60
N VAL A 336 3.54 -10.41 -4.25
CA VAL A 336 3.00 -11.75 -4.50
C VAL A 336 3.87 -12.77 -3.79
N ARG A 337 3.27 -13.75 -3.11
CA ARG A 337 3.99 -14.87 -2.50
C ARG A 337 4.42 -15.85 -3.58
N LYS A 338 5.64 -16.37 -3.48
CA LYS A 338 6.10 -17.45 -4.35
C LYS A 338 5.46 -18.78 -3.92
N GLN A 339 5.05 -19.59 -4.91
CA GLN A 339 4.49 -20.92 -4.66
C GLN A 339 5.56 -21.92 -4.25
#